data_c4339fb15dbcc946f75da87a30e19a0c
#
_entry.id   c4339fb15dbcc946f75da87a30e19a0c
#
_cell.length_a   1.000
_cell.length_b   1.000
_cell.length_c   1.000
_cell.angle_alpha   90.00
_cell.angle_beta   90.00
_cell.angle_gamma   90.00
#
_symmetry.space_group_name_H-M   'P 1'
#
loop_
_entity.id
_entity.type
_entity.pdbx_description
1 polymer ?
#
loop_
_entity_poly.entity_id
_entity_poly.type
_entity_poly.pdbx_seq_one_letter_code
_entity_poly.pdbx_strand_id
1 'polypeptide(L)'
;EARRQRRLLLAVVCVALLLDNMLYMVLVPIVPDYIAAMRGATRGGGGSSAPPGANGSGSGGNRSLFPARYPAASGSNEDVQIGLLFASKAMLQLLVNPLSGTLIDRVGYEAPLLAGLGVMFLSTATFAFAESYGTLFAARSLQGLGSAFADTAGIALIAHRYGEEPARSRALGTALACISFGSLAAPPFGGVLYEFAGKQVPFLVLACVCLLDGLSLLALAPPCAVAARANMPVGTPIHRLMVDPYIAVVAGALATCNIPLAFLEPTIANWMKESMGASEWEVGLTWLPAFFPHVLGVYVTVRLAAAYPHLQWFYGALGMAIIGASSCLVPACKNFGQVIIPLCGICFGIALVDTALLPTLAFLVDVRHVSVYGSVYAIADISYCVAYALGPVVAGQIVHTMGFAQLNLGMGLANVLYAPVLLFLKNVCQMKPSHSETNILLEEGPKGLYDTIKMEERKG
;
A
#
# COMPACT_ATOMS: atom_id res chain seq x y z
N GLU A 1 30.22 -6.60 8.85
CA GLU A 1 29.08 -6.96 9.73
C GLU A 1 27.94 -5.95 9.59
N ALA A 2 28.18 -4.65 9.72
CA ALA A 2 27.16 -3.60 9.59
C ALA A 2 26.45 -3.60 8.23
N ARG A 3 27.14 -3.86 7.11
CA ARG A 3 26.54 -3.97 5.77
C ARG A 3 25.62 -5.20 5.66
N ARG A 4 25.99 -6.30 6.29
CA ARG A 4 25.17 -7.54 6.31
C ARG A 4 23.90 -7.30 7.12
N GLN A 5 24.02 -6.72 8.31
CA GLN A 5 22.89 -6.40 9.16
C GLN A 5 21.88 -5.45 8.48
N ARG A 6 22.38 -4.40 7.80
CA ARG A 6 21.55 -3.45 7.04
C ARG A 6 20.76 -4.14 5.91
N ARG A 7 21.39 -5.10 5.18
CA ARG A 7 20.72 -5.86 4.13
C ARG A 7 19.66 -6.82 4.69
N LEU A 8 19.95 -7.48 5.82
CA LEU A 8 18.98 -8.37 6.48
C LEU A 8 17.78 -7.58 6.99
N LEU A 9 18.01 -6.41 7.57
CA LEU A 9 16.94 -5.54 8.02
C LEU A 9 16.06 -5.05 6.85
N LEU A 10 16.68 -4.70 5.72
CA LEU A 10 15.94 -4.37 4.49
C LEU A 10 15.08 -5.55 4.04
N ALA A 11 15.61 -6.77 4.08
CA ALA A 11 14.86 -7.97 3.70
C ALA A 11 13.63 -8.18 4.61
N VAL A 12 13.78 -8.04 5.93
CA VAL A 12 12.66 -8.13 6.88
C VAL A 12 11.60 -7.07 6.58
N VAL A 13 11.99 -5.81 6.37
CA VAL A 13 11.03 -4.75 6.02
C VAL A 13 10.33 -5.04 4.68
N CYS A 14 11.06 -5.52 3.68
CA CYS A 14 10.47 -5.91 2.39
C CYS A 14 9.46 -7.05 2.54
N VAL A 15 9.71 -8.03 3.42
CA VAL A 15 8.77 -9.11 3.71
C VAL A 15 7.54 -8.57 4.46
N ALA A 16 7.71 -7.67 5.42
CA ALA A 16 6.60 -7.04 6.13
C ALA A 16 5.65 -6.31 5.18
N LEU A 17 6.19 -5.48 4.27
CA LEU A 17 5.43 -4.73 3.27
C LEU A 17 4.77 -5.64 2.22
N LEU A 18 5.47 -6.69 1.80
CA LEU A 18 4.93 -7.74 0.93
C LEU A 18 3.74 -8.43 1.59
N LEU A 19 3.88 -8.82 2.87
CA LEU A 19 2.81 -9.47 3.62
C LEU A 19 1.58 -8.59 3.77
N ASP A 20 1.73 -7.30 4.05
CA ASP A 20 0.59 -6.37 4.15
C ASP A 20 -0.21 -6.35 2.85
N ASN A 21 0.47 -6.27 1.70
CA ASN A 21 -0.18 -6.33 0.39
C ASN A 21 -0.76 -7.71 0.07
N MET A 22 -0.09 -8.79 0.42
CA MET A 22 -0.66 -10.15 0.27
C MET A 22 -1.94 -10.31 1.09
N LEU A 23 -1.95 -9.84 2.33
CA LEU A 23 -3.13 -9.89 3.20
C LEU A 23 -4.29 -9.05 2.64
N TYR A 24 -4.00 -7.96 1.94
CA TYR A 24 -5.03 -7.18 1.25
C TYR A 24 -5.61 -7.96 0.07
N MET A 25 -4.77 -8.45 -0.83
CA MET A 25 -5.19 -9.03 -2.10
C MET A 25 -5.69 -10.48 -1.99
N VAL A 26 -5.25 -11.25 -1.00
CA VAL A 26 -5.72 -12.64 -0.79
C VAL A 26 -7.21 -12.71 -0.48
N LEU A 27 -7.78 -11.64 0.06
CA LEU A 27 -9.19 -11.55 0.38
C LEU A 27 -10.09 -11.37 -0.85
N VAL A 28 -9.56 -10.78 -1.92
CA VAL A 28 -10.35 -10.46 -3.12
C VAL A 28 -11.08 -11.67 -3.69
N PRO A 29 -10.43 -12.82 -3.92
CA PRO A 29 -11.13 -14.01 -4.41
C PRO A 29 -11.95 -14.75 -3.35
N ILE A 30 -11.68 -14.58 -2.05
CA ILE A 30 -12.25 -15.41 -0.97
C ILE A 30 -13.51 -14.78 -0.35
N VAL A 31 -13.51 -13.46 -0.14
CA VAL A 31 -14.57 -12.77 0.64
C VAL A 31 -15.96 -12.89 0.03
N PRO A 32 -16.18 -12.72 -1.29
CA PRO A 32 -17.53 -12.84 -1.87
C PRO A 32 -18.16 -14.20 -1.63
N ASP A 33 -17.41 -15.28 -1.89
CA ASP A 33 -17.91 -16.65 -1.68
C ASP A 33 -18.15 -16.95 -0.21
N TYR A 34 -17.32 -16.42 0.66
CA TYR A 34 -17.46 -16.63 2.10
C TYR A 34 -18.69 -15.91 2.69
N ILE A 35 -18.98 -14.69 2.28
CA ILE A 35 -20.19 -13.95 2.69
C ILE A 35 -21.45 -14.66 2.17
N ALA A 36 -21.44 -15.15 0.94
CA ALA A 36 -22.53 -15.92 0.35
C ALA A 36 -22.80 -17.22 1.13
N ALA A 37 -21.74 -17.96 1.50
CA ALA A 37 -21.85 -19.20 2.28
C ALA A 37 -22.40 -18.97 3.69
N MET A 38 -22.00 -17.90 4.39
CA MET A 38 -22.52 -17.55 5.72
C MET A 38 -24.02 -17.28 5.70
N ARG A 39 -24.56 -16.64 4.66
CA ARG A 39 -26.00 -16.38 4.51
C ARG A 39 -26.79 -17.63 4.18
N GLY A 40 -26.22 -18.54 3.39
CA GLY A 40 -26.83 -19.85 3.15
C GLY A 40 -27.04 -20.64 4.43
N ALA A 41 -26.08 -20.61 5.34
CA ALA A 41 -26.14 -21.26 6.63
C ALA A 41 -27.19 -20.61 7.57
N THR A 42 -27.33 -19.28 7.57
CA THR A 42 -28.32 -18.56 8.38
C THR A 42 -29.76 -18.74 7.87
N ARG A 43 -29.97 -18.96 6.56
CA ARG A 43 -31.30 -19.26 5.99
C ARG A 43 -31.70 -20.73 6.16
N GLY A 44 -30.77 -21.66 6.30
CA GLY A 44 -31.06 -23.08 6.52
C GLY A 44 -31.44 -23.44 7.95
N GLY A 45 -31.30 -22.53 8.94
CA GLY A 45 -31.67 -22.75 10.35
C GLY A 45 -33.13 -22.46 10.70
N GLY A 46 -33.93 -21.94 9.78
CA GLY A 46 -35.39 -21.73 9.93
C GLY A 46 -36.16 -22.76 9.13
N GLY A 47 -36.66 -23.82 9.80
CA GLY A 47 -37.33 -24.94 9.18
C GLY A 47 -38.43 -24.56 8.21
N SER A 48 -38.31 -25.06 6.98
CA SER A 48 -39.40 -25.20 6.05
C SER A 48 -39.20 -26.51 5.27
N SER A 49 -40.04 -27.47 5.55
CA SER A 49 -40.23 -28.73 4.84
C SER A 49 -40.58 -28.46 3.38
N ALA A 50 -39.68 -28.81 2.46
CA ALA A 50 -39.99 -28.89 1.04
C ALA A 50 -40.40 -30.34 0.67
N PRO A 51 -41.34 -30.54 -0.26
CA PRO A 51 -41.81 -31.88 -0.65
C PRO A 51 -40.81 -32.61 -1.53
N PRO A 52 -40.77 -33.96 -1.47
CA PRO A 52 -39.83 -34.74 -2.27
C PRO A 52 -40.36 -34.93 -3.69
N GLY A 53 -39.52 -34.60 -4.66
CA GLY A 53 -39.77 -35.05 -6.03
C GLY A 53 -39.32 -34.10 -7.12
N ALA A 54 -38.05 -34.23 -7.56
CA ALA A 54 -37.66 -34.08 -8.96
C ALA A 54 -36.25 -34.67 -9.16
N ASN A 55 -36.21 -35.85 -9.75
CA ASN A 55 -35.03 -36.45 -10.34
C ASN A 55 -34.56 -35.58 -11.52
N GLY A 56 -33.35 -35.12 -11.51
CA GLY A 56 -32.67 -34.45 -12.62
C GLY A 56 -31.21 -34.89 -12.69
N SER A 57 -30.96 -35.78 -13.60
CA SER A 57 -29.69 -36.42 -13.95
C SER A 57 -28.60 -35.41 -14.30
N GLY A 58 -27.39 -35.83 -13.97
CA GLY A 58 -26.11 -35.13 -14.06
C GLY A 58 -25.71 -34.55 -15.42
N SER A 59 -24.89 -33.54 -15.30
CA SER A 59 -23.90 -33.14 -16.28
C SER A 59 -22.65 -32.71 -15.54
N GLY A 60 -21.55 -33.43 -15.74
CA GLY A 60 -20.23 -33.09 -15.25
C GLY A 60 -19.77 -31.77 -15.86
N GLY A 61 -19.86 -30.70 -15.10
CA GLY A 61 -19.35 -29.39 -15.46
C GLY A 61 -17.94 -29.22 -14.92
N ASN A 62 -17.03 -29.00 -15.82
CA ASN A 62 -15.65 -28.60 -15.63
C ASN A 62 -15.57 -27.51 -14.55
N ARG A 63 -15.00 -27.83 -13.38
CA ARG A 63 -14.70 -26.84 -12.33
C ARG A 63 -13.57 -25.97 -12.82
N SER A 64 -13.86 -24.73 -13.19
CA SER A 64 -12.87 -23.73 -13.54
C SER A 64 -11.98 -23.42 -12.34
N LEU A 65 -10.67 -23.31 -12.60
CA LEU A 65 -9.59 -23.08 -11.63
C LEU A 65 -9.72 -21.74 -10.88
N PHE A 66 -10.66 -20.90 -11.28
CA PHE A 66 -10.96 -19.59 -10.68
C PHE A 66 -12.47 -19.37 -10.59
N PRO A 67 -13.11 -19.66 -9.46
CA PRO A 67 -14.49 -19.27 -9.25
C PRO A 67 -14.55 -17.79 -8.81
N ALA A 68 -14.37 -16.86 -9.74
CA ALA A 68 -14.75 -15.48 -9.52
C ALA A 68 -16.22 -15.32 -9.89
N ARG A 69 -17.10 -15.81 -9.05
CA ARG A 69 -18.51 -15.43 -9.10
C ARG A 69 -18.69 -14.11 -8.37
N TYR A 70 -18.50 -13.00 -9.06
CA TYR A 70 -19.20 -11.77 -8.72
C TYR A 70 -20.67 -12.01 -9.13
N PRO A 71 -21.62 -12.08 -8.17
CA PRO A 71 -23.00 -12.29 -8.54
C PRO A 71 -23.50 -11.11 -9.37
N ALA A 72 -23.93 -11.37 -10.58
CA ALA A 72 -24.72 -10.44 -11.35
C ALA A 72 -25.94 -10.04 -10.48
N ALA A 73 -26.09 -8.73 -10.24
CA ALA A 73 -27.28 -8.04 -9.72
C ALA A 73 -28.09 -8.78 -8.63
N SER A 74 -27.46 -9.13 -7.52
CA SER A 74 -28.20 -9.57 -6.33
C SER A 74 -27.99 -8.58 -5.19
N GLY A 75 -28.93 -7.66 -5.02
CA GLY A 75 -29.17 -6.87 -3.84
C GLY A 75 -28.09 -5.85 -3.46
N SER A 76 -28.40 -4.58 -3.60
CA SER A 76 -27.59 -3.41 -3.21
C SER A 76 -26.91 -3.49 -1.83
N ASN A 77 -27.39 -4.34 -0.94
CA ASN A 77 -26.86 -4.53 0.40
C ASN A 77 -25.60 -5.43 0.46
N GLU A 78 -25.39 -6.34 -0.50
CA GLU A 78 -24.24 -7.25 -0.50
C GLU A 78 -23.00 -6.53 -0.99
N ASP A 79 -23.12 -5.80 -2.08
CA ASP A 79 -22.02 -5.03 -2.65
C ASP A 79 -21.54 -3.95 -1.68
N VAL A 80 -22.48 -3.32 -0.96
CA VAL A 80 -22.15 -2.34 0.10
C VAL A 80 -21.40 -2.99 1.27
N GLN A 81 -21.79 -4.20 1.70
CA GLN A 81 -21.08 -4.89 2.80
C GLN A 81 -19.66 -5.31 2.38
N ILE A 82 -19.51 -5.82 1.17
CA ILE A 82 -18.17 -6.18 0.62
C ILE A 82 -17.32 -4.93 0.49
N GLY A 83 -17.85 -3.86 -0.10
CA GLY A 83 -17.15 -2.58 -0.24
C GLY A 83 -16.73 -1.99 1.11
N LEU A 84 -17.62 -2.03 2.10
CA LEU A 84 -17.33 -1.55 3.45
C LEU A 84 -16.27 -2.39 4.15
N LEU A 85 -16.28 -3.72 3.96
CA LEU A 85 -15.26 -4.61 4.49
C LEU A 85 -13.88 -4.29 3.90
N PHE A 86 -13.79 -4.05 2.58
CA PHE A 86 -12.53 -3.68 1.94
C PHE A 86 -12.05 -2.30 2.37
N ALA A 87 -12.95 -1.32 2.48
CA ALA A 87 -12.61 0.03 2.91
C ALA A 87 -12.21 0.11 4.40
N SER A 88 -12.69 -0.81 5.25
CA SER A 88 -12.48 -0.76 6.71
C SER A 88 -11.02 -0.72 7.12
N LYS A 89 -10.15 -1.47 6.43
CA LYS A 89 -8.69 -1.45 6.64
C LYS A 89 -8.14 -0.04 6.41
N ALA A 90 -8.39 0.51 5.23
CA ALA A 90 -7.87 1.82 4.84
C ALA A 90 -8.46 2.96 5.70
N MET A 91 -9.71 2.85 6.11
CA MET A 91 -10.35 3.82 7.00
C MET A 91 -9.69 3.87 8.38
N LEU A 92 -9.46 2.69 8.99
CA LEU A 92 -8.80 2.65 10.29
C LEU A 92 -7.31 3.04 10.19
N GLN A 93 -6.63 2.60 9.13
CA GLN A 93 -5.26 2.99 8.84
C GLN A 93 -5.14 4.51 8.70
N LEU A 94 -6.04 5.15 7.97
CA LEU A 94 -6.12 6.60 7.82
C LEU A 94 -6.25 7.34 9.16
N LEU A 95 -7.11 6.83 10.06
CA LEU A 95 -7.32 7.42 11.39
C LEU A 95 -6.12 7.25 12.33
N VAL A 96 -5.42 6.14 12.21
CA VAL A 96 -4.30 5.78 13.10
C VAL A 96 -2.98 6.41 12.64
N ASN A 97 -2.80 6.65 11.35
CA ASN A 97 -1.55 7.14 10.77
C ASN A 97 -0.97 8.40 11.43
N PRO A 98 -1.75 9.43 11.77
CA PRO A 98 -1.20 10.60 12.46
C PRO A 98 -0.60 10.25 13.84
N LEU A 99 -1.20 9.27 14.52
CA LEU A 99 -0.71 8.78 15.80
C LEU A 99 0.52 7.89 15.62
N SER A 100 0.49 6.98 14.62
CA SER A 100 1.60 6.07 14.35
C SER A 100 2.87 6.82 13.97
N GLY A 101 2.80 7.82 13.08
CA GLY A 101 3.93 8.65 12.70
C GLY A 101 4.57 9.36 13.90
N THR A 102 3.74 9.99 14.73
CA THR A 102 4.20 10.69 15.94
C THR A 102 4.83 9.72 16.95
N LEU A 103 4.26 8.53 17.10
CA LEU A 103 4.80 7.51 18.02
C LEU A 103 6.13 6.94 17.51
N ILE A 104 6.23 6.68 16.21
CA ILE A 104 7.44 6.20 15.54
C ILE A 104 8.59 7.20 15.74
N ASP A 105 8.32 8.49 15.60
CA ASP A 105 9.31 9.56 15.78
C ASP A 105 9.83 9.62 17.23
N ARG A 106 9.02 9.23 18.22
CA ARG A 106 9.39 9.24 19.65
C ARG A 106 10.06 7.97 20.12
N VAL A 107 9.55 6.82 19.69
CA VAL A 107 9.98 5.49 20.19
C VAL A 107 11.07 4.87 19.31
N GLY A 108 11.16 5.30 18.06
CA GLY A 108 12.01 4.72 17.04
C GLY A 108 11.24 3.78 16.12
N TYR A 109 11.90 3.20 15.13
CA TYR A 109 11.26 2.52 14.00
C TYR A 109 10.99 1.03 14.26
N GLU A 110 11.88 0.32 14.97
CA GLU A 110 11.82 -1.14 15.10
C GLU A 110 10.70 -1.60 16.03
N ALA A 111 10.46 -0.91 17.14
CA ALA A 111 9.43 -1.30 18.10
C ALA A 111 8.00 -1.14 17.52
N PRO A 112 7.65 -0.03 16.86
CA PRO A 112 6.37 0.10 16.15
C PRO A 112 6.20 -0.90 15.01
N LEU A 113 7.27 -1.19 14.25
CA LEU A 113 7.24 -2.22 13.21
C LEU A 113 6.92 -3.60 13.78
N LEU A 114 7.57 -3.97 14.90
CA LEU A 114 7.31 -5.23 15.59
C LEU A 114 5.87 -5.29 16.14
N ALA A 115 5.39 -4.19 16.72
CA ALA A 115 4.00 -4.09 17.20
C ALA A 115 3.00 -4.22 16.04
N GLY A 116 3.27 -3.58 14.90
CA GLY A 116 2.47 -3.69 13.68
C GLY A 116 2.38 -5.13 13.18
N LEU A 117 3.51 -5.83 13.06
CA LEU A 117 3.57 -7.25 12.68
C LEU A 117 2.80 -8.15 13.67
N GLY A 118 2.89 -7.87 14.98
CA GLY A 118 2.13 -8.59 16.01
C GLY A 118 0.61 -8.41 15.84
N VAL A 119 0.16 -7.18 15.59
CA VAL A 119 -1.26 -6.89 15.32
C VAL A 119 -1.70 -7.54 14.01
N MET A 120 -0.89 -7.52 12.95
CA MET A 120 -1.17 -8.19 11.69
C MET A 120 -1.28 -9.70 11.87
N PHE A 121 -0.40 -10.32 12.66
CA PHE A 121 -0.49 -11.73 13.03
C PHE A 121 -1.83 -12.06 13.71
N LEU A 122 -2.17 -11.32 14.77
CA LEU A 122 -3.40 -11.54 15.53
C LEU A 122 -4.65 -11.33 14.68
N SER A 123 -4.69 -10.25 13.90
CA SER A 123 -5.84 -9.95 13.02
C SER A 123 -6.02 -11.02 11.94
N THR A 124 -4.93 -11.49 11.34
CA THR A 124 -4.96 -12.52 10.31
C THR A 124 -5.38 -13.88 10.88
N ALA A 125 -4.88 -14.24 12.07
CA ALA A 125 -5.32 -15.43 12.79
C ALA A 125 -6.83 -15.35 13.16
N THR A 126 -7.29 -14.19 13.63
CA THR A 126 -8.72 -13.95 13.90
C THR A 126 -9.54 -14.09 12.63
N PHE A 127 -9.05 -13.58 11.50
CA PHE A 127 -9.74 -13.69 10.22
C PHE A 127 -9.89 -15.15 9.76
N ALA A 128 -8.88 -15.99 10.00
CA ALA A 128 -8.90 -17.42 9.68
C ALA A 128 -10.04 -18.18 10.39
N PHE A 129 -10.37 -17.78 11.62
CA PHE A 129 -11.41 -18.43 12.46
C PHE A 129 -12.71 -17.63 12.53
N ALA A 130 -12.85 -16.56 11.76
CA ALA A 130 -14.06 -15.74 11.77
C ALA A 130 -15.26 -16.51 11.19
N GLU A 131 -16.39 -16.50 11.90
CA GLU A 131 -17.64 -17.16 11.50
C GLU A 131 -18.78 -16.16 11.24
N SER A 132 -18.57 -14.88 11.57
CA SER A 132 -19.57 -13.83 11.38
C SER A 132 -18.99 -12.65 10.61
N TYR A 133 -19.86 -11.91 9.90
CA TYR A 133 -19.47 -10.67 9.22
C TYR A 133 -18.86 -9.66 10.19
N GLY A 134 -19.41 -9.53 11.41
CA GLY A 134 -18.88 -8.63 12.43
C GLY A 134 -17.44 -8.97 12.84
N THR A 135 -17.13 -10.25 12.99
CA THR A 135 -15.77 -10.73 13.30
C THR A 135 -14.82 -10.47 12.13
N LEU A 136 -15.26 -10.70 10.89
CA LEU A 136 -14.48 -10.39 9.69
C LEU A 136 -14.17 -8.89 9.59
N PHE A 137 -15.18 -8.06 9.81
CA PHE A 137 -15.05 -6.61 9.78
C PHE A 137 -14.09 -6.11 10.87
N ALA A 138 -14.23 -6.62 12.10
CA ALA A 138 -13.35 -6.28 13.21
C ALA A 138 -11.89 -6.72 12.94
N ALA A 139 -11.68 -7.96 12.46
CA ALA A 139 -10.35 -8.46 12.10
C ALA A 139 -9.71 -7.63 10.98
N ARG A 140 -10.51 -7.27 9.96
CA ARG A 140 -10.04 -6.43 8.85
C ARG A 140 -9.66 -5.02 9.29
N SER A 141 -10.48 -4.42 10.16
CA SER A 141 -10.19 -3.12 10.75
C SER A 141 -8.92 -3.16 11.60
N LEU A 142 -8.77 -4.19 12.45
CA LEU A 142 -7.57 -4.40 13.26
C LEU A 142 -6.30 -4.59 12.40
N GLN A 143 -6.42 -5.20 11.23
CA GLN A 143 -5.33 -5.30 10.25
C GLN A 143 -4.90 -3.90 9.79
N GLY A 144 -5.83 -2.95 9.57
CA GLY A 144 -5.49 -1.56 9.25
C GLY A 144 -4.67 -0.87 10.36
N LEU A 145 -4.96 -1.18 11.63
CA LEU A 145 -4.12 -0.73 12.75
C LEU A 145 -2.68 -1.27 12.66
N GLY A 146 -2.53 -2.56 12.38
CA GLY A 146 -1.21 -3.19 12.19
C GLY A 146 -0.44 -2.59 11.02
N SER A 147 -1.11 -2.40 9.87
CA SER A 147 -0.53 -1.80 8.68
C SER A 147 -0.06 -0.37 8.91
N ALA A 148 -0.84 0.47 9.61
CA ALA A 148 -0.45 1.85 9.94
C ALA A 148 0.89 1.94 10.66
N PHE A 149 1.21 0.96 11.51
CA PHE A 149 2.51 0.89 12.17
C PHE A 149 3.57 0.22 11.32
N ALA A 150 3.26 -0.91 10.68
CA ALA A 150 4.24 -1.70 9.92
C ALA A 150 4.72 -0.96 8.67
N ASP A 151 3.82 -0.41 7.87
CA ASP A 151 4.16 0.26 6.61
C ASP A 151 4.93 1.55 6.86
N THR A 152 4.40 2.40 7.74
CA THR A 152 5.05 3.68 8.08
C THR A 152 6.41 3.46 8.73
N ALA A 153 6.52 2.58 9.73
CA ALA A 153 7.78 2.31 10.40
C ALA A 153 8.78 1.59 9.48
N GLY A 154 8.31 0.70 8.62
CA GLY A 154 9.14 -0.03 7.68
C GLY A 154 9.82 0.90 6.66
N ILE A 155 9.05 1.75 6.01
CA ILE A 155 9.57 2.71 5.02
C ILE A 155 10.47 3.76 5.72
N ALA A 156 10.06 4.27 6.89
CA ALA A 156 10.87 5.20 7.66
C ALA A 156 12.21 4.58 8.13
N LEU A 157 12.21 3.31 8.51
CA LEU A 157 13.41 2.56 8.86
C LEU A 157 14.37 2.42 7.68
N ILE A 158 13.86 2.13 6.48
CA ILE A 158 14.67 2.09 5.26
C ILE A 158 15.31 3.47 5.02
N ALA A 159 14.52 4.55 5.07
CA ALA A 159 15.00 5.90 4.86
C ALA A 159 16.09 6.30 5.87
N HIS A 160 15.92 5.91 7.12
CA HIS A 160 16.89 6.17 8.20
C HIS A 160 18.20 5.38 8.03
N ARG A 161 18.11 4.10 7.64
CA ARG A 161 19.28 3.22 7.49
C ARG A 161 20.09 3.45 6.21
N TYR A 162 19.46 4.05 5.20
CA TYR A 162 20.05 4.40 3.92
C TYR A 162 20.09 5.92 3.76
N GLY A 163 21.02 6.60 4.47
CA GLY A 163 21.10 8.06 4.50
C GLY A 163 21.51 8.70 3.16
N GLU A 164 22.27 7.99 2.31
CA GLU A 164 22.70 8.49 1.01
C GLU A 164 21.59 8.34 -0.04
N GLU A 165 21.30 9.41 -0.77
CA GLU A 165 20.20 9.49 -1.74
C GLU A 165 20.15 8.33 -2.75
N PRO A 166 21.24 7.96 -3.47
CA PRO A 166 21.20 6.86 -4.43
C PRO A 166 20.94 5.49 -3.79
N ALA A 167 21.45 5.29 -2.56
CA ALA A 167 21.24 4.06 -1.81
C ALA A 167 19.81 3.98 -1.24
N ARG A 168 19.27 5.12 -0.78
CA ARG A 168 17.89 5.27 -0.29
C ARG A 168 16.89 4.96 -1.39
N SER A 169 17.04 5.57 -2.57
CA SER A 169 16.16 5.33 -3.73
C SER A 169 16.16 3.87 -4.16
N ARG A 170 17.31 3.20 -4.17
CA ARG A 170 17.39 1.76 -4.48
C ARG A 170 16.69 0.90 -3.43
N ALA A 171 16.89 1.20 -2.15
CA ALA A 171 16.27 0.43 -1.06
C ALA A 171 14.75 0.60 -1.04
N LEU A 172 14.25 1.82 -1.20
CA LEU A 172 12.82 2.10 -1.32
C LEU A 172 12.23 1.49 -2.60
N GLY A 173 12.93 1.57 -3.73
CA GLY A 173 12.50 0.89 -4.96
C GLY A 173 12.42 -0.62 -4.80
N THR A 174 13.34 -1.26 -4.05
CA THR A 174 13.26 -2.68 -3.74
C THR A 174 12.02 -3.01 -2.91
N ALA A 175 11.71 -2.18 -1.90
CA ALA A 175 10.49 -2.32 -1.10
C ALA A 175 9.22 -2.20 -1.95
N LEU A 176 9.14 -1.21 -2.85
CA LEU A 176 8.02 -1.05 -3.78
C LEU A 176 7.85 -2.24 -4.72
N ALA A 177 8.96 -2.81 -5.23
CA ALA A 177 8.91 -4.03 -6.03
C ALA A 177 8.38 -5.24 -5.24
N CYS A 178 8.74 -5.37 -3.96
CA CYS A 178 8.22 -6.41 -3.07
C CYS A 178 6.72 -6.23 -2.79
N ILE A 179 6.26 -5.01 -2.59
CA ILE A 179 4.83 -4.67 -2.48
C ILE A 179 4.06 -5.16 -3.71
N SER A 180 4.55 -4.82 -4.90
CA SER A 180 3.92 -5.25 -6.16
C SER A 180 3.92 -6.75 -6.34
N PHE A 181 5.01 -7.43 -5.96
CA PHE A 181 5.07 -8.89 -5.99
C PHE A 181 4.06 -9.52 -5.04
N GLY A 182 3.84 -8.94 -3.85
CA GLY A 182 2.80 -9.36 -2.92
C GLY A 182 1.41 -9.29 -3.55
N SER A 183 1.08 -8.19 -4.22
CA SER A 183 -0.19 -8.02 -4.93
C SER A 183 -0.40 -9.03 -6.06
N LEU A 184 0.67 -9.37 -6.80
CA LEU A 184 0.63 -10.37 -7.86
C LEU A 184 0.46 -11.80 -7.32
N ALA A 185 1.22 -12.15 -6.28
CA ALA A 185 1.25 -13.51 -5.76
C ALA A 185 0.02 -13.87 -4.92
N ALA A 186 -0.66 -12.89 -4.34
CA ALA A 186 -1.74 -13.12 -3.39
C ALA A 186 -2.98 -13.80 -3.98
N PRO A 187 -3.56 -13.39 -5.12
CA PRO A 187 -4.74 -14.05 -5.66
C PRO A 187 -4.54 -15.52 -6.02
N PRO A 188 -3.48 -15.94 -6.76
CA PRO A 188 -3.25 -17.33 -7.03
C PRO A 188 -2.90 -18.13 -5.76
N PHE A 189 -2.12 -17.56 -4.84
CA PHE A 189 -1.81 -18.17 -3.55
C PHE A 189 -3.10 -18.44 -2.75
N GLY A 190 -3.94 -17.40 -2.59
CA GLY A 190 -5.20 -17.49 -1.87
C GLY A 190 -6.17 -18.46 -2.52
N GLY A 191 -6.38 -18.37 -3.83
CA GLY A 191 -7.31 -19.21 -4.57
C GLY A 191 -6.94 -20.69 -4.52
N VAL A 192 -5.66 -21.02 -4.78
CA VAL A 192 -5.16 -22.41 -4.74
C VAL A 192 -5.28 -23.00 -3.33
N LEU A 193 -4.81 -22.30 -2.30
CA LEU A 193 -4.89 -22.80 -0.93
C LEU A 193 -6.33 -22.89 -0.42
N TYR A 194 -7.19 -21.96 -0.80
CA TYR A 194 -8.61 -22.01 -0.46
C TYR A 194 -9.31 -23.23 -1.05
N GLU A 195 -9.03 -23.55 -2.31
CA GLU A 195 -9.63 -24.68 -3.01
C GLU A 195 -9.15 -26.04 -2.47
N PHE A 196 -7.83 -26.21 -2.27
CA PHE A 196 -7.25 -27.50 -1.89
C PHE A 196 -7.20 -27.77 -0.39
N ALA A 197 -7.07 -26.72 0.44
CA ALA A 197 -6.81 -26.85 1.87
C ALA A 197 -7.87 -26.16 2.75
N GLY A 198 -8.85 -25.51 2.13
CA GLY A 198 -9.94 -24.83 2.83
C GLY A 198 -9.61 -23.39 3.24
N LYS A 199 -10.66 -22.69 3.74
CA LYS A 199 -10.63 -21.24 3.99
C LYS A 199 -9.60 -20.76 5.00
N GLN A 200 -9.26 -21.58 5.97
CA GLN A 200 -8.38 -21.20 7.08
C GLN A 200 -6.90 -21.16 6.70
N VAL A 201 -6.49 -22.07 5.79
CA VAL A 201 -5.09 -22.33 5.52
C VAL A 201 -4.34 -21.14 4.92
N PRO A 202 -4.84 -20.41 3.91
CA PRO A 202 -4.12 -19.25 3.38
C PRO A 202 -3.85 -18.20 4.45
N PHE A 203 -4.81 -17.94 5.35
CA PHE A 203 -4.65 -16.96 6.43
C PHE A 203 -3.69 -17.45 7.51
N LEU A 204 -3.75 -18.72 7.89
CA LEU A 204 -2.83 -19.31 8.88
C LEU A 204 -1.39 -19.31 8.36
N VAL A 205 -1.17 -19.63 7.09
CA VAL A 205 0.16 -19.57 6.50
C VAL A 205 0.70 -18.15 6.53
N LEU A 206 -0.09 -17.16 6.13
CA LEU A 206 0.32 -15.75 6.17
C LEU A 206 0.55 -15.27 7.61
N ALA A 207 -0.29 -15.69 8.58
CA ALA A 207 -0.09 -15.39 10.00
C ALA A 207 1.24 -15.96 10.51
N CYS A 208 1.56 -17.21 10.16
CA CYS A 208 2.85 -17.82 10.52
C CYS A 208 4.03 -17.05 9.91
N VAL A 209 3.93 -16.59 8.67
CA VAL A 209 4.99 -15.79 8.04
C VAL A 209 5.12 -14.43 8.73
N CYS A 210 4.02 -13.76 9.11
CA CYS A 210 4.07 -12.53 9.92
C CYS A 210 4.78 -12.74 11.26
N LEU A 211 4.51 -13.88 11.93
CA LEU A 211 5.16 -14.22 13.18
C LEU A 211 6.67 -14.46 13.00
N LEU A 212 7.05 -15.20 11.96
CA LEU A 212 8.46 -15.47 11.65
C LEU A 212 9.21 -14.19 11.28
N ASP A 213 8.57 -13.29 10.55
CA ASP A 213 9.15 -11.99 10.19
C ASP A 213 9.36 -11.12 11.43
N GLY A 214 8.37 -11.06 12.34
CA GLY A 214 8.48 -10.38 13.63
C GLY A 214 9.59 -10.95 14.52
N LEU A 215 9.73 -12.29 14.59
CA LEU A 215 10.82 -12.94 15.31
C LEU A 215 12.19 -12.65 14.66
N SER A 216 12.26 -12.59 13.35
CA SER A 216 13.48 -12.22 12.62
C SER A 216 13.89 -10.78 12.91
N LEU A 217 12.93 -9.86 12.97
CA LEU A 217 13.16 -8.48 13.37
C LEU A 217 13.68 -8.38 14.80
N LEU A 218 13.08 -9.11 15.72
CA LEU A 218 13.49 -9.15 17.13
C LEU A 218 14.92 -9.68 17.29
N ALA A 219 15.32 -10.67 16.51
CA ALA A 219 16.67 -11.22 16.50
C ALA A 219 17.73 -10.25 15.93
N LEU A 220 17.34 -9.42 14.95
CA LEU A 220 18.24 -8.45 14.29
C LEU A 220 18.34 -7.12 15.06
N ALA A 221 17.29 -6.73 15.77
CA ALA A 221 17.19 -5.50 16.54
C ALA A 221 16.83 -5.81 18.00
N PRO A 222 17.77 -6.24 18.83
CA PRO A 222 17.49 -6.57 20.22
C PRO A 222 16.98 -5.33 20.98
N PRO A 223 16.07 -5.50 21.96
CA PRO A 223 15.39 -4.41 22.67
C PRO A 223 16.35 -3.46 23.43
N CYS A 224 17.61 -3.84 23.62
CA CYS A 224 18.64 -2.98 24.21
C CYS A 224 18.93 -1.73 23.35
N ALA A 225 18.63 -1.76 22.05
CA ALA A 225 18.76 -0.59 21.17
C ALA A 225 17.68 0.49 21.47
N VAL A 226 16.58 0.14 22.11
CA VAL A 226 15.51 1.07 22.49
C VAL A 226 15.99 2.04 23.60
N ALA A 227 16.80 1.58 24.54
CA ALA A 227 17.34 2.41 25.62
C ALA A 227 18.38 3.44 25.12
N ALA A 228 19.12 3.14 24.05
CA ALA A 228 20.11 4.04 23.47
C ALA A 228 19.47 5.21 22.67
N ARG A 229 18.17 5.11 22.37
CA ARG A 229 17.42 6.10 21.58
C ARG A 229 16.74 7.19 22.39
N ALA A 230 16.77 7.13 23.71
CA ALA A 230 16.24 8.17 24.60
C ALA A 230 16.82 9.58 24.33
N ASN A 231 17.91 9.66 23.56
CA ASN A 231 18.59 10.90 23.17
C ASN A 231 18.39 11.29 21.68
N MET A 232 17.43 10.67 20.97
CA MET A 232 17.14 11.11 19.59
C MET A 232 16.41 12.46 19.58
N PRO A 233 16.71 13.32 18.58
CA PRO A 233 15.98 14.59 18.43
C PRO A 233 14.49 14.31 18.22
N VAL A 234 13.65 15.15 18.80
CA VAL A 234 12.20 15.06 18.62
C VAL A 234 11.88 15.45 17.18
N GLY A 235 11.17 14.56 16.45
CA GLY A 235 10.77 14.81 15.08
C GLY A 235 9.82 16.00 14.94
N THR A 236 9.78 16.57 13.74
CA THR A 236 8.83 17.65 13.43
C THR A 236 7.39 17.12 13.48
N PRO A 237 6.47 17.76 14.22
CA PRO A 237 5.09 17.31 14.33
C PRO A 237 4.39 17.24 12.97
N ILE A 238 3.56 16.21 12.75
CA ILE A 238 2.88 15.94 11.49
C ILE A 238 2.10 17.14 10.94
N HIS A 239 1.45 17.93 11.81
CA HIS A 239 0.70 19.12 11.39
C HIS A 239 1.60 20.22 10.79
N ARG A 240 2.83 20.36 11.25
CA ARG A 240 3.81 21.29 10.66
C ARG A 240 4.33 20.79 9.31
N LEU A 241 4.55 19.48 9.20
CA LEU A 241 4.94 18.85 7.93
C LEU A 241 3.84 19.01 6.88
N MET A 242 2.57 18.85 7.24
CA MET A 242 1.43 19.01 6.32
C MET A 242 1.24 20.46 5.83
N VAL A 243 1.67 21.45 6.59
CA VAL A 243 1.65 22.87 6.19
C VAL A 243 2.81 23.22 5.26
N ASP A 244 3.88 22.41 5.23
CA ASP A 244 4.98 22.63 4.28
C ASP A 244 4.48 22.42 2.84
N PRO A 245 4.54 23.46 1.96
CA PRO A 245 3.97 23.38 0.63
C PRO A 245 4.64 22.31 -0.25
N TYR A 246 5.92 22.02 -0.04
CA TYR A 246 6.63 20.97 -0.80
C TYR A 246 6.16 19.58 -0.40
N ILE A 247 6.01 19.32 0.89
CA ILE A 247 5.48 18.04 1.40
C ILE A 247 4.02 17.87 0.99
N ALA A 248 3.21 18.94 1.06
CA ALA A 248 1.82 18.92 0.63
C ALA A 248 1.67 18.60 -0.86
N VAL A 249 2.51 19.15 -1.73
CA VAL A 249 2.53 18.83 -3.17
C VAL A 249 2.88 17.36 -3.41
N VAL A 250 3.86 16.81 -2.71
CA VAL A 250 4.23 15.40 -2.84
C VAL A 250 3.09 14.51 -2.33
N ALA A 251 2.51 14.81 -1.17
CA ALA A 251 1.39 14.06 -0.60
C ALA A 251 0.17 14.05 -1.54
N GLY A 252 -0.17 15.21 -2.12
CA GLY A 252 -1.23 15.32 -3.11
C GLY A 252 -0.96 14.52 -4.38
N ALA A 253 0.29 14.44 -4.85
CA ALA A 253 0.68 13.61 -5.99
C ALA A 253 0.51 12.12 -5.67
N LEU A 254 0.97 11.67 -4.50
CA LEU A 254 0.83 10.28 -4.04
C LEU A 254 -0.65 9.87 -3.88
N ALA A 255 -1.50 10.77 -3.38
CA ALA A 255 -2.94 10.53 -3.30
C ALA A 255 -3.55 10.43 -4.70
N THR A 256 -3.27 11.39 -5.58
CA THR A 256 -3.89 11.50 -6.91
C THR A 256 -3.46 10.36 -7.84
N CYS A 257 -2.20 9.92 -7.81
CA CYS A 257 -1.72 8.85 -8.68
C CYS A 257 -2.33 7.47 -8.31
N ASN A 258 -2.74 7.26 -7.07
CA ASN A 258 -3.35 6.01 -6.64
C ASN A 258 -4.88 5.96 -6.81
N ILE A 259 -5.55 7.10 -7.07
CA ILE A 259 -6.99 7.16 -7.32
C ILE A 259 -7.42 6.22 -8.45
N PRO A 260 -6.78 6.21 -9.65
CA PRO A 260 -7.19 5.33 -10.73
C PRO A 260 -7.17 3.85 -10.34
N LEU A 261 -6.15 3.39 -9.64
CA LEU A 261 -6.05 2.01 -9.20
C LEU A 261 -7.15 1.67 -8.19
N ALA A 262 -7.30 2.48 -7.14
CA ALA A 262 -8.28 2.28 -6.07
C ALA A 262 -9.74 2.28 -6.56
N PHE A 263 -10.05 3.04 -7.60
CA PHE A 263 -11.40 3.13 -8.17
C PHE A 263 -11.65 2.09 -9.27
N LEU A 264 -10.62 1.68 -10.02
CA LEU A 264 -10.73 0.64 -11.03
C LEU A 264 -10.86 -0.75 -10.42
N GLU A 265 -10.14 -1.06 -9.36
CA GLU A 265 -10.19 -2.39 -8.72
C GLU A 265 -11.62 -2.90 -8.48
N PRO A 266 -12.54 -2.13 -7.87
CA PRO A 266 -13.90 -2.61 -7.63
C PRO A 266 -14.83 -2.53 -8.86
N THR A 267 -14.49 -1.80 -9.92
CA THR A 267 -15.41 -1.49 -11.01
C THR A 267 -15.08 -2.17 -12.34
N ILE A 268 -13.80 -2.46 -12.58
CA ILE A 268 -13.35 -2.97 -13.88
C ILE A 268 -13.92 -4.35 -14.22
N ALA A 269 -14.07 -5.23 -13.24
CA ALA A 269 -14.56 -6.57 -13.43
C ALA A 269 -16.00 -6.59 -14.01
N ASN A 270 -16.89 -5.81 -13.42
CA ASN A 270 -18.27 -5.69 -13.87
C ASN A 270 -18.35 -5.05 -15.26
N TRP A 271 -17.59 -3.96 -15.47
CA TRP A 271 -17.52 -3.30 -16.76
C TRP A 271 -17.02 -4.23 -17.89
N MET A 272 -16.00 -5.04 -17.64
CA MET A 272 -15.48 -6.00 -18.64
C MET A 272 -16.52 -7.07 -18.97
N LYS A 273 -17.28 -7.58 -18.00
CA LYS A 273 -18.34 -8.55 -18.22
C LYS A 273 -19.48 -7.95 -19.03
N GLU A 274 -19.91 -6.74 -18.71
CA GLU A 274 -21.03 -6.05 -19.36
C GLU A 274 -20.69 -5.56 -20.77
N SER A 275 -19.50 -4.96 -20.96
CA SER A 275 -19.14 -4.29 -22.22
C SER A 275 -18.52 -5.19 -23.27
N MET A 276 -17.79 -6.25 -22.86
CA MET A 276 -17.07 -7.14 -23.77
C MET A 276 -17.35 -8.62 -23.56
N GLY A 277 -18.26 -8.96 -22.63
CA GLY A 277 -18.61 -10.37 -22.34
C GLY A 277 -17.42 -11.16 -21.81
N ALA A 278 -16.52 -10.52 -21.05
CA ALA A 278 -15.30 -11.14 -20.54
C ALA A 278 -15.60 -12.35 -19.66
N SER A 279 -14.84 -13.41 -19.88
CA SER A 279 -14.90 -14.64 -19.07
C SER A 279 -14.26 -14.43 -17.70
N GLU A 280 -14.60 -15.33 -16.74
CA GLU A 280 -14.08 -15.23 -15.37
C GLU A 280 -12.53 -15.30 -15.32
N TRP A 281 -11.90 -16.10 -16.17
CA TRP A 281 -10.45 -16.17 -16.23
C TRP A 281 -9.81 -14.89 -16.79
N GLU A 282 -10.43 -14.22 -17.75
CA GLU A 282 -9.96 -12.91 -18.27
C GLU A 282 -10.00 -11.85 -17.19
N VAL A 283 -11.08 -11.78 -16.44
CA VAL A 283 -11.22 -10.87 -15.29
C VAL A 283 -10.17 -11.19 -14.22
N GLY A 284 -9.98 -12.47 -13.89
CA GLY A 284 -8.97 -12.90 -12.92
C GLY A 284 -7.53 -12.58 -13.31
N LEU A 285 -7.21 -12.62 -14.60
CA LEU A 285 -5.87 -12.33 -15.11
C LEU A 285 -5.64 -10.86 -15.47
N THR A 286 -6.62 -9.98 -15.31
CA THR A 286 -6.57 -8.58 -15.77
C THR A 286 -5.35 -7.83 -15.19
N TRP A 287 -5.04 -8.04 -13.93
CA TRP A 287 -3.97 -7.33 -13.23
C TRP A 287 -2.60 -8.00 -13.33
N LEU A 288 -2.56 -9.27 -13.72
CA LEU A 288 -1.31 -10.04 -13.77
C LEU A 288 -0.24 -9.43 -14.69
N PRO A 289 -0.55 -9.03 -15.93
CA PRO A 289 0.45 -8.42 -16.82
C PRO A 289 0.96 -7.07 -16.34
N ALA A 290 0.17 -6.33 -15.56
CA ALA A 290 0.51 -4.98 -15.08
C ALA A 290 1.64 -4.97 -14.04
N PHE A 291 1.93 -6.09 -13.41
CA PHE A 291 3.07 -6.25 -12.50
C PHE A 291 4.42 -5.98 -13.18
N PHE A 292 4.63 -6.52 -14.37
CA PHE A 292 5.91 -6.38 -15.07
C PHE A 292 6.25 -4.93 -15.41
N PRO A 293 5.35 -4.11 -15.98
CA PRO A 293 5.58 -2.68 -16.18
C PRO A 293 5.81 -1.91 -14.87
N HIS A 294 5.16 -2.29 -13.77
CA HIS A 294 5.40 -1.66 -12.48
C HIS A 294 6.85 -1.89 -12.01
N VAL A 295 7.33 -3.13 -12.01
CA VAL A 295 8.72 -3.44 -11.64
C VAL A 295 9.72 -2.77 -12.59
N LEU A 296 9.41 -2.77 -13.89
CA LEU A 296 10.22 -2.06 -14.88
C LEU A 296 10.28 -0.55 -14.59
N GLY A 297 9.14 0.05 -14.26
CA GLY A 297 9.04 1.47 -13.89
C GLY A 297 9.89 1.80 -12.66
N VAL A 298 9.83 0.97 -11.61
CA VAL A 298 10.70 1.10 -10.43
C VAL A 298 12.17 1.05 -10.83
N TYR A 299 12.57 0.04 -11.60
CA TYR A 299 13.96 -0.13 -12.02
C TYR A 299 14.46 1.06 -12.85
N VAL A 300 13.69 1.49 -13.84
CA VAL A 300 14.02 2.63 -14.71
C VAL A 300 14.15 3.90 -13.89
N THR A 301 13.20 4.18 -12.99
CA THR A 301 13.21 5.40 -12.17
C THR A 301 14.41 5.42 -11.22
N VAL A 302 14.74 4.30 -10.57
CA VAL A 302 15.92 4.20 -9.71
C VAL A 302 17.21 4.48 -10.50
N ARG A 303 17.32 3.97 -11.73
CA ARG A 303 18.49 4.21 -12.58
C ARG A 303 18.58 5.67 -13.05
N LEU A 304 17.45 6.25 -13.46
CA LEU A 304 17.39 7.64 -13.90
C LEU A 304 17.61 8.62 -12.75
N ALA A 305 17.04 8.36 -11.57
CA ALA A 305 17.25 9.19 -10.38
C ALA A 305 18.70 9.17 -9.91
N ALA A 306 19.41 8.03 -10.06
CA ALA A 306 20.84 7.95 -9.76
C ALA A 306 21.70 8.73 -10.78
N ALA A 307 21.30 8.74 -12.07
CA ALA A 307 22.02 9.46 -13.11
C ALA A 307 21.70 10.97 -13.13
N TYR A 308 20.44 11.32 -12.90
CA TYR A 308 19.93 12.69 -13.01
C TYR A 308 19.03 13.04 -11.80
N PRO A 309 19.56 13.20 -10.58
CA PRO A 309 18.77 13.40 -9.37
C PRO A 309 17.95 14.71 -9.40
N HIS A 310 18.36 15.71 -10.15
CA HIS A 310 17.64 16.98 -10.30
C HIS A 310 16.34 16.86 -11.12
N LEU A 311 16.07 15.72 -11.77
CA LEU A 311 14.87 15.48 -12.58
C LEU A 311 13.80 14.63 -11.87
N GLN A 312 13.91 14.39 -10.56
CA GLN A 312 12.93 13.60 -9.83
C GLN A 312 11.50 14.13 -9.97
N TRP A 313 11.33 15.45 -9.92
CA TRP A 313 10.03 16.09 -10.19
C TRP A 313 9.46 15.75 -11.56
N PHE A 314 10.33 15.67 -12.58
CA PHE A 314 9.93 15.35 -13.95
C PHE A 314 9.49 13.89 -14.10
N TYR A 315 10.16 12.95 -13.41
CA TYR A 315 9.75 11.54 -13.42
C TYR A 315 8.37 11.38 -12.77
N GLY A 316 8.12 12.07 -11.67
CA GLY A 316 6.79 12.13 -11.06
C GLY A 316 5.72 12.73 -12.00
N ALA A 317 6.02 13.87 -12.62
CA ALA A 317 5.10 14.52 -13.56
C ALA A 317 4.82 13.66 -14.80
N LEU A 318 5.85 13.02 -15.36
CA LEU A 318 5.71 12.08 -16.47
C LEU A 318 4.85 10.86 -16.08
N GLY A 319 5.08 10.31 -14.88
CA GLY A 319 4.28 9.22 -14.34
C GLY A 319 2.80 9.60 -14.26
N MET A 320 2.48 10.76 -13.70
CA MET A 320 1.10 11.25 -13.62
C MET A 320 0.47 11.49 -14.99
N ALA A 321 1.21 12.01 -15.96
CA ALA A 321 0.73 12.17 -17.32
C ALA A 321 0.42 10.82 -17.99
N ILE A 322 1.27 9.81 -17.78
CA ILE A 322 1.05 8.44 -18.27
C ILE A 322 -0.17 7.82 -17.62
N ILE A 323 -0.33 7.93 -16.29
CA ILE A 323 -1.50 7.46 -15.56
C ILE A 323 -2.77 8.09 -16.12
N GLY A 324 -2.75 9.42 -16.30
CA GLY A 324 -3.90 10.16 -16.80
C GLY A 324 -4.31 9.76 -18.21
N ALA A 325 -3.35 9.68 -19.13
CA ALA A 325 -3.60 9.24 -20.50
C ALA A 325 -4.11 7.79 -20.55
N SER A 326 -3.48 6.90 -19.77
CA SER A 326 -3.87 5.49 -19.70
C SER A 326 -5.28 5.32 -19.12
N SER A 327 -5.64 6.05 -18.06
CA SER A 327 -6.98 6.01 -17.48
C SER A 327 -8.06 6.44 -18.48
N CYS A 328 -7.80 7.47 -19.30
CA CYS A 328 -8.71 7.90 -20.35
C CYS A 328 -8.88 6.85 -21.47
N LEU A 329 -7.90 5.98 -21.69
CA LEU A 329 -7.95 4.95 -22.72
C LEU A 329 -8.72 3.70 -22.28
N VAL A 330 -8.84 3.40 -20.98
CA VAL A 330 -9.52 2.19 -20.47
C VAL A 330 -10.92 2.02 -21.05
N PRO A 331 -11.82 3.03 -21.04
CA PRO A 331 -13.18 2.83 -21.53
C PRO A 331 -13.28 2.67 -23.07
N ALA A 332 -12.24 3.02 -23.81
CA ALA A 332 -12.20 2.86 -25.27
C ALA A 332 -11.84 1.42 -25.71
N CYS A 333 -11.41 0.57 -24.79
CA CYS A 333 -11.01 -0.79 -25.08
C CYS A 333 -12.24 -1.67 -25.38
N LYS A 334 -12.11 -2.54 -26.38
CA LYS A 334 -13.18 -3.45 -26.84
C LYS A 334 -12.88 -4.92 -26.54
N ASN A 335 -11.64 -5.27 -26.26
CA ASN A 335 -11.18 -6.63 -26.05
C ASN A 335 -10.28 -6.68 -24.81
N PHE A 336 -10.21 -7.85 -24.15
CA PHE A 336 -9.33 -8.12 -23.02
C PHE A 336 -7.87 -7.70 -23.26
N GLY A 337 -7.29 -8.08 -24.42
CA GLY A 337 -5.91 -7.71 -24.77
C GLY A 337 -5.68 -6.19 -24.86
N GLN A 338 -6.69 -5.42 -25.26
CA GLN A 338 -6.60 -3.96 -25.30
C GLN A 338 -6.64 -3.33 -23.92
N VAL A 339 -7.39 -3.91 -22.96
CA VAL A 339 -7.48 -3.41 -21.58
C VAL A 339 -6.14 -3.53 -20.84
N ILE A 340 -5.36 -4.55 -21.15
CA ILE A 340 -4.04 -4.77 -20.54
C ILE A 340 -3.11 -3.58 -20.79
N ILE A 341 -3.14 -2.98 -21.99
CA ILE A 341 -2.23 -1.88 -22.37
C ILE A 341 -2.37 -0.67 -21.43
N PRO A 342 -3.57 -0.06 -21.25
CA PRO A 342 -3.71 1.05 -20.34
C PRO A 342 -3.50 0.67 -18.86
N LEU A 343 -3.84 -0.55 -18.44
CA LEU A 343 -3.53 -0.99 -17.08
C LEU A 343 -2.01 -1.08 -16.84
N CYS A 344 -1.27 -1.59 -17.80
CA CYS A 344 0.20 -1.56 -17.77
C CYS A 344 0.73 -0.12 -17.69
N GLY A 345 0.12 0.81 -18.44
CA GLY A 345 0.47 2.23 -18.38
C GLY A 345 0.19 2.87 -17.02
N ILE A 346 -0.95 2.57 -16.39
CA ILE A 346 -1.29 3.04 -15.04
C ILE A 346 -0.26 2.53 -14.04
N CYS A 347 0.02 1.23 -14.00
CA CYS A 347 0.97 0.64 -13.05
C CYS A 347 2.40 1.12 -13.28
N PHE A 348 2.84 1.30 -14.52
CA PHE A 348 4.13 1.89 -14.85
C PHE A 348 4.23 3.34 -14.35
N GLY A 349 3.18 4.14 -14.58
CA GLY A 349 3.12 5.53 -14.13
C GLY A 349 3.13 5.65 -12.60
N ILE A 350 2.40 4.81 -11.88
CA ILE A 350 2.43 4.76 -10.40
C ILE A 350 3.84 4.45 -9.92
N ALA A 351 4.51 3.48 -10.53
CA ALA A 351 5.90 3.16 -10.19
C ALA A 351 6.86 4.35 -10.37
N LEU A 352 6.69 5.14 -11.45
CA LEU A 352 7.47 6.36 -11.66
C LEU A 352 7.23 7.38 -10.55
N VAL A 353 5.97 7.62 -10.18
CA VAL A 353 5.59 8.60 -9.16
C VAL A 353 6.12 8.18 -7.78
N ASP A 354 5.82 6.97 -7.34
CA ASP A 354 6.18 6.49 -6.01
C ASP A 354 7.70 6.41 -5.82
N THR A 355 8.40 5.86 -6.81
CA THR A 355 9.87 5.71 -6.74
C THR A 355 10.60 7.04 -6.80
N ALA A 356 10.06 8.06 -7.45
CA ALA A 356 10.63 9.40 -7.49
C ALA A 356 10.30 10.21 -6.23
N LEU A 357 9.06 10.13 -5.74
CA LEU A 357 8.56 11.03 -4.70
C LEU A 357 8.80 10.53 -3.27
N LEU A 358 8.82 9.23 -2.99
CA LEU A 358 9.10 8.72 -1.65
C LEU A 358 10.50 9.10 -1.15
N PRO A 359 11.59 8.98 -1.95
CA PRO A 359 12.89 9.50 -1.54
C PRO A 359 12.90 11.04 -1.40
N THR A 360 12.14 11.74 -2.23
CA THR A 360 12.02 13.21 -2.16
C THR A 360 11.43 13.67 -0.83
N LEU A 361 10.49 12.93 -0.23
CA LEU A 361 9.96 13.22 1.10
C LEU A 361 11.05 13.17 2.17
N ALA A 362 11.89 12.14 2.16
CA ALA A 362 13.01 12.04 3.10
C ALA A 362 14.02 13.18 2.89
N PHE A 363 14.34 13.50 1.64
CA PHE A 363 15.23 14.62 1.31
C PHE A 363 14.67 15.96 1.80
N LEU A 364 13.38 16.22 1.63
CA LEU A 364 12.73 17.45 2.13
C LEU A 364 12.82 17.57 3.65
N VAL A 365 12.65 16.46 4.37
CA VAL A 365 12.83 16.44 5.82
C VAL A 365 14.28 16.73 6.20
N ASP A 366 15.25 16.12 5.52
CA ASP A 366 16.68 16.34 5.78
C ASP A 366 17.11 17.80 5.56
N VAL A 367 16.49 18.49 4.60
CA VAL A 367 16.86 19.86 4.24
C VAL A 367 16.09 20.93 5.01
N ARG A 368 14.83 20.69 5.33
CA ARG A 368 13.91 21.71 5.87
C ARG A 368 13.44 21.45 7.29
N HIS A 369 13.57 20.24 7.78
CA HIS A 369 13.06 19.79 9.07
C HIS A 369 14.11 18.95 9.81
N VAL A 370 13.71 18.40 10.97
CA VAL A 370 14.53 17.46 11.72
C VAL A 370 14.52 16.11 11.00
N SER A 371 15.71 15.51 10.76
CA SER A 371 15.89 14.25 10.03
C SER A 371 15.32 13.03 10.78
N VAL A 372 14.02 13.03 11.03
CA VAL A 372 13.23 11.94 11.60
C VAL A 372 12.03 11.67 10.69
N TYR A 373 11.82 10.43 10.29
CA TYR A 373 11.05 10.09 9.09
C TYR A 373 9.67 9.50 9.35
N GLY A 374 9.30 9.21 10.61
CA GLY A 374 8.04 8.56 10.93
C GLY A 374 6.83 9.41 10.50
N SER A 375 6.79 10.68 10.90
CA SER A 375 5.67 11.57 10.58
C SER A 375 5.53 11.86 9.08
N VAL A 376 6.63 11.99 8.33
CA VAL A 376 6.56 12.26 6.87
C VAL A 376 6.08 11.04 6.09
N TYR A 377 6.50 9.84 6.47
CA TYR A 377 6.00 8.63 5.82
C TYR A 377 4.59 8.23 6.27
N ALA A 378 4.17 8.66 7.48
CA ALA A 378 2.76 8.61 7.86
C ALA A 378 1.89 9.51 6.94
N ILE A 379 2.39 10.67 6.52
CA ILE A 379 1.70 11.52 5.52
C ILE A 379 1.61 10.80 4.16
N ALA A 380 2.67 10.12 3.72
CA ALA A 380 2.64 9.33 2.49
C ALA A 380 1.58 8.20 2.58
N ASP A 381 1.55 7.47 3.69
CA ASP A 381 0.58 6.40 3.91
C ASP A 381 -0.87 6.93 4.02
N ILE A 382 -1.08 8.08 4.68
CA ILE A 382 -2.37 8.79 4.65
C ILE A 382 -2.82 9.06 3.21
N SER A 383 -1.90 9.48 2.35
CA SER A 383 -2.20 9.81 0.95
C SER A 383 -2.70 8.58 0.19
N TYR A 384 -2.09 7.40 0.39
CA TYR A 384 -2.58 6.14 -0.16
C TYR A 384 -3.94 5.74 0.43
N CYS A 385 -4.07 5.83 1.76
CA CYS A 385 -5.29 5.45 2.46
C CYS A 385 -6.50 6.27 2.05
N VAL A 386 -6.35 7.54 1.71
CA VAL A 386 -7.45 8.39 1.20
C VAL A 386 -8.03 7.79 -0.08
N ALA A 387 -7.19 7.39 -1.03
CA ALA A 387 -7.65 6.77 -2.28
C ALA A 387 -8.36 5.43 -2.03
N TYR A 388 -7.76 4.54 -1.23
CA TYR A 388 -8.30 3.20 -0.96
C TYR A 388 -9.48 3.16 0.01
N ALA A 389 -9.66 4.17 0.86
CA ALA A 389 -10.87 4.31 1.68
C ALA A 389 -12.06 4.78 0.87
N LEU A 390 -11.85 5.69 -0.07
CA LEU A 390 -12.92 6.25 -0.91
C LEU A 390 -13.26 5.36 -2.10
N GLY A 391 -12.26 4.72 -2.73
CA GLY A 391 -12.40 3.93 -3.94
C GLY A 391 -13.56 2.93 -3.89
N PRO A 392 -13.54 1.92 -3.00
CA PRO A 392 -14.57 0.90 -2.94
C PRO A 392 -15.98 1.40 -2.63
N VAL A 393 -16.09 2.53 -1.91
CA VAL A 393 -17.38 3.11 -1.51
C VAL A 393 -17.97 4.01 -2.59
N VAL A 394 -17.13 4.83 -3.23
CA VAL A 394 -17.57 5.93 -4.11
C VAL A 394 -17.58 5.52 -5.58
N ALA A 395 -16.65 4.65 -6.00
CA ALA A 395 -16.49 4.29 -7.41
C ALA A 395 -17.76 3.64 -8.00
N GLY A 396 -18.36 2.68 -7.28
CA GLY A 396 -19.60 2.04 -7.71
C GLY A 396 -20.74 3.03 -7.88
N GLN A 397 -20.89 3.97 -6.94
CA GLN A 397 -21.92 5.02 -7.02
C GLN A 397 -21.72 5.92 -8.24
N ILE A 398 -20.48 6.34 -8.53
CA ILE A 398 -20.16 7.17 -9.70
C ILE A 398 -20.45 6.39 -10.99
N VAL A 399 -20.03 5.13 -11.08
CA VAL A 399 -20.31 4.30 -12.26
C VAL A 399 -21.82 4.17 -12.50
N HIS A 400 -22.60 3.96 -11.45
CA HIS A 400 -24.06 3.84 -11.57
C HIS A 400 -24.73 5.14 -12.01
N THR A 401 -24.28 6.30 -11.56
CA THR A 401 -24.92 7.60 -11.83
C THR A 401 -24.40 8.28 -13.10
N MET A 402 -23.09 8.21 -13.34
CA MET A 402 -22.43 8.94 -14.43
C MET A 402 -21.86 8.03 -15.52
N GLY A 403 -21.61 6.76 -15.18
CA GLY A 403 -21.01 5.78 -16.08
C GLY A 403 -19.50 5.57 -15.91
N PHE A 404 -19.03 4.41 -16.36
CA PHE A 404 -17.63 3.99 -16.24
C PHE A 404 -16.65 4.89 -17.05
N ALA A 405 -17.08 5.36 -18.21
CA ALA A 405 -16.25 6.24 -19.05
C ALA A 405 -15.98 7.59 -18.38
N GLN A 406 -17.01 8.18 -17.77
CA GLN A 406 -16.91 9.46 -17.07
C GLN A 406 -16.04 9.35 -15.82
N LEU A 407 -16.15 8.24 -15.08
CA LEU A 407 -15.26 7.95 -13.94
C LEU A 407 -13.79 7.95 -14.37
N ASN A 408 -13.46 7.19 -15.42
CA ASN A 408 -12.08 7.08 -15.93
C ASN A 408 -11.56 8.40 -16.50
N LEU A 409 -12.39 9.14 -17.21
CA LEU A 409 -12.04 10.47 -17.73
C LEU A 409 -11.75 11.46 -16.59
N GLY A 410 -12.58 11.45 -15.54
CA GLY A 410 -12.37 12.30 -14.36
C GLY A 410 -11.07 12.00 -13.63
N MET A 411 -10.76 10.72 -13.40
CA MET A 411 -9.50 10.28 -12.80
C MET A 411 -8.30 10.61 -13.67
N GLY A 412 -8.40 10.36 -14.97
CA GLY A 412 -7.35 10.68 -15.94
C GLY A 412 -7.06 12.17 -15.99
N LEU A 413 -8.10 13.00 -16.05
CA LEU A 413 -7.97 14.45 -16.07
C LEU A 413 -7.36 14.98 -14.77
N ALA A 414 -7.75 14.45 -13.60
CA ALA A 414 -7.18 14.84 -12.32
C ALA A 414 -5.67 14.60 -12.28
N ASN A 415 -5.18 13.46 -12.79
CA ASN A 415 -3.76 13.16 -12.86
C ASN A 415 -3.01 14.09 -13.85
N VAL A 416 -3.56 14.31 -15.03
CA VAL A 416 -2.95 15.21 -16.03
C VAL A 416 -2.87 16.65 -15.52
N LEU A 417 -3.93 17.14 -14.86
CA LEU A 417 -3.96 18.49 -14.31
C LEU A 417 -3.03 18.66 -13.09
N TYR A 418 -2.78 17.57 -12.34
CA TYR A 418 -1.85 17.63 -11.22
C TYR A 418 -0.38 17.55 -11.67
N ALA A 419 -0.08 16.94 -12.81
CA ALA A 419 1.30 16.78 -13.29
C ALA A 419 2.10 18.11 -13.36
N PRO A 420 1.56 19.25 -13.83
CA PRO A 420 2.25 20.53 -13.81
C PRO A 420 2.54 21.07 -12.41
N VAL A 421 1.76 20.69 -11.39
CA VAL A 421 2.00 21.13 -10.01
C VAL A 421 3.35 20.65 -9.49
N LEU A 422 3.84 19.50 -9.98
CA LEU A 422 5.16 18.96 -9.62
C LEU A 422 6.33 19.84 -10.12
N LEU A 423 6.10 20.79 -11.04
CA LEU A 423 7.09 21.82 -11.38
C LEU A 423 7.54 22.63 -10.16
N PHE A 424 6.68 22.74 -9.15
CA PHE A 424 7.02 23.40 -7.90
C PHE A 424 8.22 22.75 -7.20
N LEU A 425 8.44 21.44 -7.44
CA LEU A 425 9.55 20.68 -6.88
C LEU A 425 10.86 20.79 -7.69
N LYS A 426 10.88 21.54 -8.81
CA LYS A 426 12.04 21.63 -9.72
C LYS A 426 13.34 22.02 -9.02
N ASN A 427 13.28 22.91 -8.05
CA ASN A 427 14.44 23.46 -7.36
C ASN A 427 14.75 22.78 -6.02
N VAL A 428 14.00 21.74 -5.65
CA VAL A 428 14.16 21.06 -4.35
C VAL A 428 15.57 20.49 -4.18
N CYS A 429 16.12 19.85 -5.19
CA CYS A 429 17.48 19.29 -5.12
C CYS A 429 18.60 20.33 -4.97
N GLN A 430 18.32 21.62 -5.18
CA GLN A 430 19.27 22.71 -5.03
C GLN A 430 19.15 23.41 -3.66
N MET A 431 18.17 23.02 -2.84
CA MET A 431 17.98 23.59 -1.50
C MET A 431 19.15 23.20 -0.60
N LYS A 432 19.72 24.19 0.08
CA LYS A 432 20.71 23.98 1.13
C LYS A 432 20.01 23.78 2.47
N PRO A 433 20.57 22.98 3.39
CA PRO A 433 20.02 22.81 4.73
C PRO A 433 19.76 24.17 5.39
N SER A 434 18.58 24.36 5.95
CA SER A 434 18.24 25.58 6.69
C SER A 434 18.99 25.57 8.01
N HIS A 435 19.99 26.44 8.15
CA HIS A 435 20.79 26.56 9.37
C HIS A 435 20.02 27.02 10.62
N SER A 436 18.76 27.45 10.49
CA SER A 436 18.03 28.05 11.62
C SER A 436 17.58 27.03 12.67
N GLU A 437 17.21 25.80 12.28
CA GLU A 437 16.83 24.77 13.26
C GLU A 437 18.02 23.99 13.81
N THR A 438 19.08 23.85 13.02
CA THR A 438 20.34 23.26 13.49
C THR A 438 21.00 24.13 14.59
N ASN A 439 20.88 25.45 14.53
CA ASN A 439 21.39 26.35 15.55
C ASN A 439 20.58 26.31 16.86
N ILE A 440 19.27 26.10 16.80
CA ILE A 440 18.42 25.96 17.99
C ILE A 440 18.77 24.66 18.75
N LEU A 441 19.02 23.56 18.02
CA LEU A 441 19.43 22.29 18.62
C LEU A 441 20.86 22.31 19.16
N LEU A 442 21.74 23.18 18.63
CA LEU A 442 23.09 23.39 19.14
C LEU A 442 23.13 24.30 20.36
N GLU A 443 22.13 25.19 20.55
CA GLU A 443 22.02 26.04 21.74
C GLU A 443 21.37 25.34 22.93
N GLU A 444 20.51 24.33 22.73
CA GLU A 444 19.84 23.59 23.81
C GLU A 444 20.57 22.29 24.25
N GLY A 445 21.63 21.86 23.55
CA GLY A 445 22.44 20.72 23.92
C GLY A 445 23.46 21.06 25.00
N PRO A 446 23.78 20.15 25.94
CA PRO A 446 24.83 20.39 26.95
C PRO A 446 26.16 20.69 26.25
N LYS A 447 26.71 21.87 26.53
CA LYS A 447 27.93 22.47 25.94
C LYS A 447 29.22 21.64 26.09
N GLY A 448 29.16 20.37 26.46
CA GLY A 448 30.33 19.52 26.69
C GLY A 448 30.61 18.45 25.64
N LEU A 449 29.64 18.08 24.81
CA LEU A 449 29.78 16.89 23.94
C LEU A 449 30.44 17.22 22.58
N TYR A 450 30.27 18.43 22.06
CA TYR A 450 30.80 18.84 20.75
C TYR A 450 32.28 19.20 20.79
N ASP A 451 32.79 19.67 21.93
CA ASP A 451 34.24 19.97 22.08
C ASP A 451 35.10 18.70 22.10
N THR A 452 34.53 17.58 22.58
CA THR A 452 35.20 16.28 22.61
C THR A 452 35.36 15.68 21.20
N ILE A 453 34.33 15.79 20.35
CA ILE A 453 34.38 15.26 18.98
C ILE A 453 35.35 16.05 18.09
N LYS A 454 35.39 17.38 18.22
CA LYS A 454 36.34 18.22 17.48
C LYS A 454 37.82 18.03 17.91
N MET A 455 38.05 17.57 19.15
CA MET A 455 39.41 17.26 19.60
C MET A 455 39.89 15.89 19.11
N GLU A 456 39.02 14.93 18.86
CA GLU A 456 39.39 13.64 18.28
C GLU A 456 39.69 13.73 16.77
N GLU A 457 38.96 14.53 16.00
CA GLU A 457 39.25 14.76 14.59
C GLU A 457 40.56 15.54 14.31
N ARG A 458 41.09 16.27 15.31
CA ARG A 458 42.38 16.95 15.19
C ARG A 458 43.58 16.09 15.59
N LYS A 459 43.36 14.90 16.14
CA LYS A 459 44.42 13.98 16.59
C LYS A 459 44.54 12.71 15.73
N GLY A 460 43.71 12.52 14.71
CA GLY A 460 43.82 11.51 13.66
C GLY A 460 44.24 12.15 12.35
#